data_046cfd08740266d7919a053b40331c2a
#
_entry.id   046cfd08740266d7919a053b40331c2a
#
_cell.length_a   1.000
_cell.length_b   1.000
_cell.length_c   1.000
_cell.angle_alpha   90.00
_cell.angle_beta   90.00
_cell.angle_gamma   90.00
#
_symmetry.space_group_name_H-M   'P 1'
#
loop_
_entity.id
_entity.type
_entity.pdbx_description
1 polymer ?
#
loop_
_entity_poly.entity_id
_entity_poly.type
_entity_poly.pdbx_seq_one_letter_code
_entity_poly.pdbx_strand_id
1 'polypeptide(L)'
;MKKYKTKSDTSILQIWFVLLFGICVLVCLFFWKAELIMSLYFSDGKTILLNGIIILMFFSGMYHLFKALSHYSFEEKELWSFDWDNIETRFINKDIKNSIIRKRFYTIKGLYDRRIPVNHGVLSSIMTAEESLYQSYPKFINNVLILTGVFGTIVSLILALVGASSILNNALPGEGIGDMLSGMNTALTTSATAIVCFFVFTYFYQRFTDIQTFVFAKIEEIVVNKIIPHFAFDSETVNHETKELIREINKILSEAKENSEHVRVIVDRLNDYGKEYIDNMNLFIKNQDMQQERTETVINRLEHIHSVLMEGFRLGQ
;
A
#
# COMPACT_ATOMS: atom_id res chain seq x y z
N MET A 1 16.68 36.34 -6.43
CA MET A 1 16.09 35.19 -5.71
C MET A 1 16.27 33.94 -6.54
N LYS A 2 17.24 33.06 -6.20
CA LYS A 2 17.38 31.76 -6.84
C LYS A 2 16.17 30.90 -6.40
N LYS A 3 15.33 30.50 -7.35
CA LYS A 3 14.25 29.58 -7.13
C LYS A 3 14.86 28.20 -6.76
N TYR A 4 15.03 27.95 -5.48
CA TYR A 4 15.45 26.64 -5.02
C TYR A 4 14.34 25.64 -5.34
N LYS A 5 14.64 24.71 -6.25
CA LYS A 5 13.77 23.62 -6.58
C LYS A 5 13.81 22.67 -5.40
N THR A 6 12.76 22.64 -4.58
CA THR A 6 12.68 21.79 -3.40
C THR A 6 12.63 20.31 -3.80
N LYS A 7 13.08 19.41 -2.94
CA LYS A 7 13.04 17.97 -3.20
C LYS A 7 11.59 17.51 -3.34
N SER A 8 10.68 18.11 -2.59
CA SER A 8 9.26 17.85 -2.67
C SER A 8 8.65 18.32 -3.99
N ASP A 9 9.02 19.48 -4.53
CA ASP A 9 8.51 19.92 -5.84
C ASP A 9 8.94 18.98 -6.97
N THR A 10 10.17 18.46 -6.94
CA THR A 10 10.62 17.45 -7.91
C THR A 10 9.90 16.11 -7.73
N SER A 11 9.67 15.72 -6.50
CA SER A 11 8.94 14.48 -6.18
C SER A 11 7.46 14.57 -6.54
N ILE A 12 6.81 15.70 -6.27
CA ILE A 12 5.43 15.96 -6.68
C ILE A 12 5.32 15.91 -8.21
N LEU A 13 6.26 16.54 -8.92
CA LEU A 13 6.26 16.53 -10.38
C LEU A 13 6.48 15.11 -10.94
N GLN A 14 7.36 14.30 -10.32
CA GLN A 14 7.54 12.90 -10.67
C GLN A 14 6.27 12.09 -10.38
N ILE A 15 5.62 12.32 -9.25
CA ILE A 15 4.35 11.68 -8.88
C ILE A 15 3.28 11.99 -9.92
N TRP A 16 3.13 13.27 -10.31
CA TRP A 16 2.19 13.68 -11.36
C TRP A 16 2.51 13.02 -12.70
N PHE A 17 3.81 12.95 -13.06
CA PHE A 17 4.24 12.31 -14.31
C PHE A 17 3.92 10.82 -14.32
N VAL A 18 4.24 10.09 -13.24
CA VAL A 18 3.95 8.66 -13.13
C VAL A 18 2.44 8.39 -13.11
N LEU A 19 1.66 9.25 -12.43
CA LEU A 19 0.20 9.13 -12.42
C LEU A 19 -0.39 9.38 -13.82
N LEU A 20 0.06 10.43 -14.49
CA LEU A 20 -0.39 10.76 -15.84
C LEU A 20 0.01 9.66 -16.85
N PHE A 21 1.24 9.15 -16.75
CA PHE A 21 1.70 8.02 -17.55
C PHE A 21 0.89 6.75 -17.26
N GLY A 22 0.63 6.44 -15.99
CA GLY A 22 -0.21 5.29 -15.59
C GLY A 22 -1.64 5.40 -16.11
N ILE A 23 -2.24 6.59 -16.02
CA ILE A 23 -3.56 6.86 -16.60
C ILE A 23 -3.52 6.70 -18.13
N CYS A 24 -2.49 7.23 -18.79
CA CYS A 24 -2.34 7.11 -20.23
C CYS A 24 -2.24 5.64 -20.67
N VAL A 25 -1.46 4.83 -19.97
CA VAL A 25 -1.35 3.38 -20.22
C VAL A 25 -2.69 2.68 -20.01
N LEU A 26 -3.40 2.98 -18.91
CA LEU A 26 -4.73 2.41 -18.66
C LEU A 26 -5.74 2.81 -19.74
N VAL A 27 -5.73 4.06 -20.17
CA VAL A 27 -6.59 4.56 -21.26
C VAL A 27 -6.23 3.85 -22.58
N CYS A 28 -4.96 3.71 -22.91
CA CYS A 28 -4.53 2.98 -24.11
C CYS A 28 -4.97 1.52 -24.07
N LEU A 29 -4.82 0.82 -22.95
CA LEU A 29 -5.27 -0.55 -22.77
C LEU A 29 -6.80 -0.67 -22.88
N PHE A 30 -7.52 0.31 -22.32
CA PHE A 30 -8.98 0.37 -22.42
C PHE A 30 -9.44 0.52 -23.88
N PHE A 31 -8.82 1.42 -24.65
CA PHE A 31 -9.16 1.58 -26.06
C PHE A 31 -8.77 0.38 -26.92
N TRP A 32 -7.64 -0.27 -26.61
CA TRP A 32 -7.19 -1.44 -27.38
C TRP A 32 -8.11 -2.65 -27.25
N LYS A 33 -8.69 -2.87 -26.06
CA LYS A 33 -9.52 -4.03 -25.73
C LYS A 33 -10.84 -3.63 -25.05
N ALA A 34 -11.43 -2.52 -25.52
CA ALA A 34 -12.62 -1.94 -24.90
C ALA A 34 -13.79 -2.94 -24.79
N GLU A 35 -14.05 -3.72 -25.86
CA GLU A 35 -15.11 -4.73 -25.85
C GLU A 35 -14.88 -5.82 -24.80
N LEU A 36 -13.65 -6.29 -24.67
CA LEU A 36 -13.29 -7.32 -23.71
C LEU A 36 -13.36 -6.79 -22.28
N ILE A 37 -12.86 -5.58 -22.03
CA ILE A 37 -12.93 -4.94 -20.72
C ILE A 37 -14.37 -4.65 -20.33
N MET A 38 -15.18 -4.12 -21.26
CA MET A 38 -16.61 -3.89 -21.04
C MET A 38 -17.34 -5.21 -20.68
N SER A 39 -17.08 -6.28 -21.42
CA SER A 39 -17.71 -7.58 -21.13
C SER A 39 -17.27 -8.18 -19.80
N LEU A 40 -16.01 -7.97 -19.38
CA LEU A 40 -15.49 -8.49 -18.12
C LEU A 40 -15.97 -7.71 -16.89
N TYR A 41 -15.96 -6.37 -16.97
CA TYR A 41 -16.24 -5.52 -15.82
C TYR A 41 -17.70 -5.12 -15.67
N PHE A 42 -18.46 -5.08 -16.78
CA PHE A 42 -19.87 -4.68 -16.80
C PHE A 42 -20.84 -5.83 -17.06
N SER A 43 -20.35 -7.07 -17.02
CA SER A 43 -21.22 -8.25 -17.23
C SER A 43 -22.31 -8.37 -16.17
N ASP A 44 -21.98 -8.09 -14.91
CA ASP A 44 -22.87 -8.29 -13.79
C ASP A 44 -22.82 -7.14 -12.76
N GLY A 45 -23.98 -6.80 -12.18
CA GLY A 45 -24.08 -5.78 -11.13
C GLY A 45 -23.22 -6.11 -9.90
N LYS A 46 -22.99 -7.39 -9.60
CA LYS A 46 -22.12 -7.85 -8.50
C LYS A 46 -20.65 -7.50 -8.77
N THR A 47 -20.19 -7.68 -10.00
CA THR A 47 -18.83 -7.34 -10.45
C THR A 47 -18.60 -5.83 -10.37
N ILE A 48 -19.56 -5.05 -10.81
CA ILE A 48 -19.52 -3.57 -10.76
C ILE A 48 -19.44 -3.09 -9.31
N LEU A 49 -20.24 -3.66 -8.43
CA LEU A 49 -20.29 -3.27 -7.01
C LEU A 49 -18.96 -3.56 -6.31
N LEU A 50 -18.41 -4.76 -6.44
CA LEU A 50 -17.15 -5.15 -5.78
C LEU A 50 -15.97 -4.33 -6.31
N ASN A 51 -15.83 -4.21 -7.63
CA ASN A 51 -14.78 -3.40 -8.23
C ASN A 51 -14.96 -1.90 -7.91
N GLY A 52 -16.21 -1.43 -7.85
CA GLY A 52 -16.55 -0.05 -7.48
C GLY A 52 -16.10 0.30 -6.06
N ILE A 53 -16.28 -0.60 -5.10
CA ILE A 53 -15.79 -0.42 -3.72
C ILE A 53 -14.27 -0.28 -3.70
N ILE A 54 -13.53 -1.14 -4.41
CA ILE A 54 -12.07 -1.09 -4.46
C ILE A 54 -11.59 0.23 -5.06
N ILE A 55 -12.18 0.63 -6.18
CA ILE A 55 -11.84 1.88 -6.86
C ILE A 55 -12.16 3.10 -5.99
N LEU A 56 -13.31 3.10 -5.29
CA LEU A 56 -13.69 4.16 -4.38
C LEU A 56 -12.71 4.28 -3.20
N MET A 57 -12.32 3.15 -2.61
CA MET A 57 -11.31 3.12 -1.56
C MET A 57 -9.96 3.64 -2.06
N PHE A 58 -9.53 3.23 -3.25
CA PHE A 58 -8.31 3.71 -3.88
C PHE A 58 -8.32 5.24 -4.05
N PHE A 59 -9.37 5.81 -4.63
CA PHE A 59 -9.47 7.26 -4.82
C PHE A 59 -9.57 8.03 -3.50
N SER A 60 -10.30 7.50 -2.51
CA SER A 60 -10.34 8.07 -1.16
C SER A 60 -8.96 8.11 -0.51
N GLY A 61 -8.22 7.01 -0.59
CA GLY A 61 -6.85 6.95 -0.10
C GLY A 61 -5.90 7.90 -0.82
N MET A 62 -5.99 7.97 -2.16
CA MET A 62 -5.19 8.89 -2.98
C MET A 62 -5.47 10.36 -2.64
N TYR A 63 -6.73 10.73 -2.45
CA TYR A 63 -7.10 12.08 -2.03
C TYR A 63 -6.44 12.47 -0.70
N HIS A 64 -6.52 11.60 0.31
CA HIS A 64 -5.88 11.84 1.61
C HIS A 64 -4.36 11.90 1.51
N LEU A 65 -3.76 11.04 0.69
CA LEU A 65 -2.32 11.02 0.47
C LEU A 65 -1.84 12.29 -0.22
N PHE A 66 -2.55 12.79 -1.23
CA PHE A 66 -2.23 14.07 -1.88
C PHE A 66 -2.40 15.25 -0.94
N LYS A 67 -3.44 15.26 -0.10
CA LYS A 67 -3.63 16.30 0.91
C LYS A 67 -2.47 16.32 1.91
N ALA A 68 -2.04 15.17 2.40
CA ALA A 68 -0.89 15.05 3.30
C ALA A 68 0.41 15.44 2.61
N LEU A 69 0.63 15.04 1.36
CA LEU A 69 1.80 15.42 0.56
C LEU A 69 1.88 16.94 0.34
N SER A 70 0.74 17.59 0.06
CA SER A 70 0.66 19.04 -0.08
C SER A 70 1.02 19.76 1.22
N HIS A 71 0.62 19.21 2.38
CA HIS A 71 1.01 19.73 3.68
C HIS A 71 2.53 19.69 3.88
N TYR A 72 3.19 18.56 3.66
CA TYR A 72 4.65 18.45 3.80
C TYR A 72 5.43 19.26 2.74
N SER A 73 4.89 19.41 1.55
CA SER A 73 5.48 20.29 0.54
C SER A 73 5.46 21.76 0.96
N PHE A 74 4.39 22.18 1.63
CA PHE A 74 4.32 23.53 2.20
C PHE A 74 5.35 23.69 3.32
N GLU A 75 5.48 22.73 4.22
CA GLU A 75 6.48 22.75 5.29
C GLU A 75 7.91 22.83 4.74
N GLU A 76 8.23 22.03 3.73
CA GLU A 76 9.56 22.07 3.10
C GLU A 76 9.87 23.47 2.49
N LYS A 77 8.90 24.08 1.83
CA LYS A 77 9.07 25.44 1.27
C LYS A 77 9.32 26.48 2.36
N GLU A 78 8.62 26.38 3.47
CA GLU A 78 8.85 27.25 4.61
C GLU A 78 10.25 27.06 5.19
N LEU A 79 10.74 25.82 5.33
CA LEU A 79 12.10 25.55 5.81
C LEU A 79 13.18 26.18 4.94
N TRP A 80 13.02 26.18 3.61
CA TRP A 80 13.99 26.77 2.67
C TRP A 80 13.85 28.28 2.51
N SER A 81 12.69 28.86 2.78
CA SER A 81 12.46 30.30 2.70
C SER A 81 12.94 31.06 3.94
N PHE A 82 13.35 30.33 4.96
CA PHE A 82 13.71 30.88 6.25
C PHE A 82 15.14 31.45 6.24
N ASP A 83 15.27 32.74 6.64
CA ASP A 83 16.55 33.39 6.93
C ASP A 83 16.86 33.21 8.41
N TRP A 84 17.75 32.27 8.69
CA TRP A 84 18.07 31.81 10.04
C TRP A 84 18.93 32.76 10.84
N ASP A 85 19.38 33.86 10.22
CA ASP A 85 20.22 34.88 10.88
C ASP A 85 19.37 35.89 11.68
N ASN A 86 18.05 35.99 11.42
CA ASN A 86 17.11 36.88 12.10
C ASN A 86 15.87 36.12 12.62
N ILE A 87 16.12 35.18 13.51
CA ILE A 87 15.09 34.20 14.00
C ILE A 87 13.91 34.90 14.67
N GLU A 88 14.15 35.86 15.59
CA GLU A 88 13.07 36.42 16.41
C GLU A 88 12.13 37.36 15.63
N THR A 89 12.64 38.18 14.77
CA THR A 89 11.83 39.20 14.05
C THR A 89 10.87 38.57 13.04
N ARG A 90 11.22 37.39 12.50
CA ARG A 90 10.43 36.72 11.49
C ARG A 90 9.36 35.80 12.04
N PHE A 91 9.58 35.13 13.18
CA PHE A 91 8.52 34.34 13.83
C PHE A 91 7.38 35.22 14.32
N ILE A 92 7.67 36.46 14.72
CA ILE A 92 6.67 37.40 15.23
C ILE A 92 5.80 38.00 14.09
N ASN A 93 6.36 38.19 12.89
CA ASN A 93 5.77 39.06 11.86
C ASN A 93 5.00 38.34 10.73
N LYS A 94 4.93 37.00 10.68
CA LYS A 94 4.27 36.29 9.60
C LYS A 94 3.09 35.45 10.11
N ASP A 95 1.91 35.74 9.57
CA ASP A 95 0.63 35.04 9.84
C ASP A 95 0.58 33.53 9.48
N ILE A 96 1.70 32.83 9.55
CA ILE A 96 1.78 31.39 9.26
C ILE A 96 1.44 30.61 10.52
N LYS A 97 0.15 30.50 10.79
CA LYS A 97 -0.39 29.93 12.03
C LYS A 97 -0.12 28.44 12.27
N ASN A 98 0.29 27.64 11.28
CA ASN A 98 0.28 26.17 11.37
C ASN A 98 1.55 25.48 10.87
N SER A 99 2.74 26.12 10.84
CA SER A 99 3.97 25.42 10.48
C SER A 99 4.52 24.62 11.67
N ILE A 100 4.96 23.37 11.41
CA ILE A 100 5.54 22.43 12.39
C ILE A 100 6.75 23.09 13.09
N ILE A 101 7.64 23.71 12.31
CA ILE A 101 8.84 24.34 12.85
C ILE A 101 8.52 25.53 13.74
N ARG A 102 7.49 26.29 13.41
CA ARG A 102 7.03 27.41 14.23
C ARG A 102 6.44 26.94 15.56
N LYS A 103 5.61 25.90 15.53
CA LYS A 103 5.09 25.27 16.74
C LYS A 103 6.23 24.82 17.65
N ARG A 104 7.26 24.22 17.04
CA ARG A 104 8.47 23.77 17.73
C ARG A 104 9.22 24.93 18.37
N PHE A 105 9.45 26.00 17.63
CA PHE A 105 10.12 27.20 18.13
C PHE A 105 9.39 27.78 19.37
N TYR A 106 8.07 27.97 19.29
CA TYR A 106 7.33 28.52 20.41
C TYR A 106 7.29 27.57 21.61
N THR A 107 7.28 26.27 21.40
CA THR A 107 7.37 25.28 22.50
C THR A 107 8.72 25.40 23.20
N ILE A 108 9.83 25.45 22.46
CA ILE A 108 11.18 25.60 23.00
C ILE A 108 11.31 26.94 23.73
N LYS A 109 10.85 28.04 23.11
CA LYS A 109 10.83 29.37 23.74
C LYS A 109 10.06 29.38 25.03
N GLY A 110 8.86 28.80 25.06
CA GLY A 110 8.03 28.71 26.26
C GLY A 110 8.65 27.87 27.38
N LEU A 111 9.42 26.83 27.06
CA LEU A 111 10.19 26.06 28.04
C LEU A 111 11.37 26.88 28.56
N TYR A 112 12.09 27.56 27.67
CA TYR A 112 13.20 28.42 28.03
C TYR A 112 12.76 29.56 28.95
N ASP A 113 11.68 30.28 28.61
CA ASP A 113 11.11 31.38 29.40
C ASP A 113 10.72 30.91 30.82
N ARG A 114 10.33 29.63 30.97
CA ARG A 114 10.00 28.99 32.26
C ARG A 114 11.20 28.38 32.94
N ARG A 115 12.41 28.47 32.39
CA ARG A 115 13.64 27.85 32.86
C ARG A 115 13.52 26.32 33.01
N ILE A 116 12.73 25.67 32.17
CA ILE A 116 12.59 24.22 32.15
C ILE A 116 13.62 23.67 31.14
N PRO A 117 14.42 22.67 31.56
CA PRO A 117 15.39 22.07 30.64
C PRO A 117 14.68 21.45 29.42
N VAL A 118 15.19 21.77 28.22
CA VAL A 118 14.62 21.29 26.97
C VAL A 118 15.13 19.88 26.69
N ASN A 119 14.25 18.90 26.81
CA ASN A 119 14.56 17.53 26.42
C ASN A 119 14.14 17.29 24.96
N HIS A 120 15.15 17.21 24.10
CA HIS A 120 14.95 17.07 22.64
C HIS A 120 14.26 15.79 22.26
N GLY A 121 14.64 14.67 22.85
CA GLY A 121 14.05 13.37 22.53
C GLY A 121 12.55 13.36 22.80
N VAL A 122 12.11 13.93 23.90
CA VAL A 122 10.67 14.05 24.22
C VAL A 122 9.97 14.94 23.21
N LEU A 123 10.55 16.08 22.86
CA LEU A 123 9.94 16.98 21.89
C LEU A 123 9.89 16.36 20.48
N SER A 124 10.91 15.64 20.05
CA SER A 124 10.93 14.92 18.78
C SER A 124 9.88 13.81 18.74
N SER A 125 9.76 13.05 19.82
CA SER A 125 8.76 11.99 19.95
C SER A 125 7.33 12.52 19.88
N ILE A 126 7.04 13.64 20.55
CA ILE A 126 5.72 14.30 20.47
C ILE A 126 5.40 14.73 19.03
N MET A 127 6.36 15.37 18.34
CA MET A 127 6.18 15.77 16.96
C MET A 127 5.89 14.57 16.05
N THR A 128 6.70 13.52 16.19
CA THR A 128 6.51 12.29 15.38
C THR A 128 5.17 11.65 15.66
N ALA A 129 4.72 11.64 16.92
CA ALA A 129 3.42 11.10 17.30
C ALA A 129 2.26 11.93 16.73
N GLU A 130 2.31 13.25 16.80
CA GLU A 130 1.29 14.14 16.23
C GLU A 130 1.20 13.97 14.71
N GLU A 131 2.33 13.93 14.03
CA GLU A 131 2.38 13.82 12.57
C GLU A 131 2.08 12.41 12.05
N SER A 132 2.21 11.38 12.90
CA SER A 132 1.83 10.01 12.52
C SER A 132 0.33 9.86 12.23
N LEU A 133 -0.49 10.78 12.74
CA LEU A 133 -1.93 10.82 12.43
C LEU A 133 -2.21 11.02 10.94
N TYR A 134 -1.38 11.80 10.24
CA TYR A 134 -1.52 11.99 8.79
C TYR A 134 -1.19 10.73 7.99
N GLN A 135 -0.39 9.81 8.56
CA GLN A 135 -0.08 8.53 7.94
C GLN A 135 -1.13 7.46 8.19
N SER A 136 -1.89 7.56 9.27
CA SER A 136 -2.80 6.49 9.73
C SER A 136 -3.79 6.08 8.66
N TYR A 137 -4.46 7.03 8.03
CA TYR A 137 -5.47 6.73 7.02
C TYR A 137 -4.88 6.17 5.72
N PRO A 138 -3.85 6.77 5.09
CA PRO A 138 -3.17 6.16 3.94
C PRO A 138 -2.63 4.76 4.22
N LYS A 139 -2.03 4.53 5.39
CA LYS A 139 -1.53 3.23 5.82
C LYS A 139 -2.66 2.21 5.93
N PHE A 140 -3.78 2.60 6.52
CA PHE A 140 -4.97 1.75 6.62
C PHE A 140 -5.47 1.36 5.23
N ILE A 141 -5.65 2.32 4.32
CA ILE A 141 -6.10 2.06 2.95
C ILE A 141 -5.14 1.13 2.22
N ASN A 142 -3.82 1.34 2.34
CA ASN A 142 -2.81 0.47 1.72
C ASN A 142 -2.98 -1.00 2.14
N ASN A 143 -3.22 -1.24 3.42
CA ASN A 143 -3.39 -2.59 3.94
C ASN A 143 -4.76 -3.19 3.55
N VAL A 144 -5.82 -2.38 3.57
CA VAL A 144 -7.17 -2.85 3.30
C VAL A 144 -7.39 -3.10 1.81
N LEU A 145 -6.71 -2.39 0.90
CA LEU A 145 -6.84 -2.62 -0.54
C LEU A 145 -6.55 -4.07 -0.94
N ILE A 146 -5.44 -4.63 -0.45
CA ILE A 146 -5.10 -6.02 -0.76
C ILE A 146 -6.09 -7.00 -0.09
N LEU A 147 -6.47 -6.70 1.17
CA LEU A 147 -7.44 -7.53 1.91
C LEU A 147 -8.81 -7.55 1.21
N THR A 148 -9.26 -6.41 0.71
CA THR A 148 -10.53 -6.29 -0.02
C THR A 148 -10.51 -7.10 -1.31
N GLY A 149 -9.37 -7.15 -2.00
CA GLY A 149 -9.18 -8.03 -3.17
C GLY A 149 -9.38 -9.50 -2.82
N VAL A 150 -8.69 -9.97 -1.78
CA VAL A 150 -8.82 -11.35 -1.31
C VAL A 150 -10.24 -11.65 -0.82
N PHE A 151 -10.83 -10.75 -0.05
CA PHE A 151 -12.22 -10.90 0.41
C PHE A 151 -13.20 -10.96 -0.76
N GLY A 152 -13.02 -10.09 -1.76
CA GLY A 152 -13.85 -10.07 -2.96
C GLY A 152 -13.77 -11.39 -3.74
N THR A 153 -12.59 -12.03 -3.83
CA THR A 153 -12.46 -13.33 -4.47
C THR A 153 -13.19 -14.42 -3.71
N ILE A 154 -13.10 -14.43 -2.38
CA ILE A 154 -13.82 -15.40 -1.53
C ILE A 154 -15.33 -15.27 -1.73
N VAL A 155 -15.87 -14.06 -1.64
CA VAL A 155 -17.29 -13.79 -1.85
C VAL A 155 -17.75 -14.25 -3.24
N SER A 156 -16.96 -13.93 -4.27
CA SER A 156 -17.29 -14.29 -5.65
C SER A 156 -17.26 -15.81 -5.88
N LEU A 157 -16.31 -16.52 -5.25
CA LEU A 157 -16.26 -17.99 -5.31
C LEU A 157 -17.44 -18.63 -4.58
N ILE A 158 -17.87 -18.08 -3.46
CA ILE A 158 -19.09 -18.57 -2.77
C ILE A 158 -20.29 -18.40 -3.70
N LEU A 159 -20.44 -17.28 -4.38
CA LEU A 159 -21.52 -17.05 -5.34
C LEU A 159 -21.44 -18.04 -6.53
N ALA A 160 -20.24 -18.33 -7.02
CA ALA A 160 -20.03 -19.34 -8.05
C ALA A 160 -20.45 -20.74 -7.60
N LEU A 161 -20.16 -21.11 -6.34
CA LEU A 161 -20.58 -22.39 -5.76
C LEU A 161 -22.10 -22.48 -5.60
N VAL A 162 -22.77 -21.39 -5.22
CA VAL A 162 -24.24 -21.35 -5.17
C VAL A 162 -24.81 -21.56 -6.57
N GLY A 163 -24.25 -20.95 -7.61
CA GLY A 163 -24.62 -21.21 -9.01
C GLY A 163 -24.41 -22.68 -9.41
N ALA A 164 -23.27 -23.26 -9.03
CA ALA A 164 -22.98 -24.67 -9.29
C ALA A 164 -23.99 -25.62 -8.59
N SER A 165 -24.42 -25.29 -7.36
CA SER A 165 -25.38 -26.08 -6.63
C SER A 165 -26.77 -26.06 -7.27
N SER A 166 -27.14 -24.98 -7.96
CA SER A 166 -28.42 -24.88 -8.68
C SER A 166 -28.48 -25.82 -9.88
N ILE A 167 -27.33 -26.15 -10.48
CA ILE A 167 -27.24 -27.15 -11.57
C ILE A 167 -27.66 -28.56 -11.09
N LEU A 168 -27.25 -28.89 -9.86
CA LEU A 168 -27.59 -30.22 -9.27
C LEU A 168 -29.04 -30.35 -8.92
N ASN A 169 -29.72 -29.25 -8.62
CA ASN A 169 -31.10 -29.25 -8.14
C ASN A 169 -32.15 -29.01 -9.23
N ASN A 170 -31.75 -28.42 -10.38
CA ASN A 170 -32.66 -28.03 -11.46
C ASN A 170 -32.42 -28.85 -12.73
N ALA A 171 -33.51 -29.25 -13.39
CA ALA A 171 -33.48 -30.00 -14.65
C ALA A 171 -32.99 -29.19 -15.88
N LEU A 172 -32.67 -27.89 -15.71
CA LEU A 172 -32.17 -26.98 -16.77
C LEU A 172 -30.73 -26.58 -16.46
N PRO A 173 -29.71 -27.19 -17.09
CA PRO A 173 -28.29 -26.95 -16.77
C PRO A 173 -27.78 -25.58 -17.17
N GLY A 174 -28.44 -24.82 -18.02
CA GLY A 174 -27.88 -23.62 -18.67
C GLY A 174 -27.70 -22.42 -17.75
N GLU A 175 -28.67 -22.14 -16.86
CA GLU A 175 -28.61 -20.95 -16.00
C GLU A 175 -27.55 -21.07 -14.90
N GLY A 176 -27.43 -22.23 -14.27
CA GLY A 176 -26.44 -22.45 -13.21
C GLY A 176 -24.99 -22.41 -13.68
N ILE A 177 -24.71 -22.84 -14.93
CA ILE A 177 -23.37 -22.71 -15.53
C ILE A 177 -23.04 -21.24 -15.76
N GLY A 178 -23.99 -20.43 -16.21
CA GLY A 178 -23.83 -18.99 -16.39
C GLY A 178 -23.47 -18.28 -15.10
N ASP A 179 -24.17 -18.58 -14.00
CA ASP A 179 -23.93 -18.02 -12.67
C ASP A 179 -22.56 -18.44 -12.10
N MET A 180 -22.16 -19.69 -12.32
CA MET A 180 -20.85 -20.20 -11.93
C MET A 180 -19.72 -19.46 -12.67
N LEU A 181 -19.82 -19.34 -14.00
CA LEU A 181 -18.83 -18.63 -14.83
C LEU A 181 -18.76 -17.15 -14.47
N SER A 182 -19.90 -16.50 -14.23
CA SER A 182 -19.98 -15.11 -13.80
C SER A 182 -19.29 -14.92 -12.44
N GLY A 183 -19.52 -15.79 -11.46
CA GLY A 183 -18.84 -15.74 -10.16
C GLY A 183 -17.32 -15.89 -10.29
N MET A 184 -16.84 -16.80 -11.13
CA MET A 184 -15.41 -16.96 -11.41
C MET A 184 -14.82 -15.72 -12.10
N ASN A 185 -15.51 -15.16 -13.09
CA ASN A 185 -15.10 -13.92 -13.75
C ASN A 185 -15.01 -12.77 -12.74
N THR A 186 -16.01 -12.61 -11.89
CA THR A 186 -16.02 -11.59 -10.82
C THR A 186 -14.83 -11.77 -9.88
N ALA A 187 -14.49 -12.99 -9.48
CA ALA A 187 -13.35 -13.26 -8.62
C ALA A 187 -12.03 -12.80 -9.26
N LEU A 188 -11.80 -13.16 -10.52
CA LEU A 188 -10.60 -12.81 -11.25
C LEU A 188 -10.46 -11.31 -11.48
N THR A 189 -11.54 -10.65 -11.91
CA THR A 189 -11.52 -9.19 -12.17
C THR A 189 -11.35 -8.39 -10.88
N THR A 190 -11.97 -8.79 -9.79
CA THR A 190 -11.85 -8.15 -8.48
C THR A 190 -10.42 -8.25 -7.94
N SER A 191 -9.83 -9.44 -8.02
CA SER A 191 -8.44 -9.66 -7.62
C SER A 191 -7.48 -8.84 -8.46
N ALA A 192 -7.62 -8.86 -9.79
CA ALA A 192 -6.77 -8.08 -10.70
C ALA A 192 -6.86 -6.57 -10.40
N THR A 193 -8.08 -6.04 -10.24
CA THR A 193 -8.31 -4.64 -9.91
C THR A 193 -7.65 -4.26 -8.58
N ALA A 194 -7.85 -5.08 -7.53
CA ALA A 194 -7.27 -4.82 -6.21
C ALA A 194 -5.74 -4.82 -6.25
N ILE A 195 -5.13 -5.77 -6.94
CA ILE A 195 -3.67 -5.87 -7.08
C ILE A 195 -3.11 -4.63 -7.80
N VAL A 196 -3.70 -4.22 -8.92
CA VAL A 196 -3.27 -3.02 -9.64
C VAL A 196 -3.41 -1.77 -8.77
N CYS A 197 -4.56 -1.57 -8.13
CA CYS A 197 -4.78 -0.46 -7.22
C CYS A 197 -3.78 -0.47 -6.06
N PHE A 198 -3.51 -1.64 -5.47
CA PHE A 198 -2.55 -1.80 -4.39
C PHE A 198 -1.13 -1.43 -4.81
N PHE A 199 -0.63 -1.92 -5.95
CA PHE A 199 0.71 -1.59 -6.42
C PHE A 199 0.89 -0.09 -6.67
N VAL A 200 -0.09 0.53 -7.35
CA VAL A 200 -0.07 1.97 -7.63
C VAL A 200 -0.10 2.75 -6.32
N PHE A 201 -1.01 2.39 -5.42
CA PHE A 201 -1.15 3.07 -4.13
C PHE A 201 0.11 2.93 -3.27
N THR A 202 0.69 1.73 -3.18
CA THR A 202 1.91 1.45 -2.41
C THR A 202 3.08 2.27 -2.91
N TYR A 203 3.25 2.42 -4.23
CA TYR A 203 4.29 3.27 -4.79
C TYR A 203 4.16 4.73 -4.33
N PHE A 204 2.95 5.30 -4.40
CA PHE A 204 2.73 6.68 -3.95
C PHE A 204 2.84 6.83 -2.43
N TYR A 205 2.37 5.85 -1.67
CA TYR A 205 2.52 5.81 -0.22
C TYR A 205 3.99 5.77 0.20
N GLN A 206 4.82 4.98 -0.48
CA GLN A 206 6.26 4.94 -0.23
C GLN A 206 6.91 6.31 -0.49
N ARG A 207 6.58 6.95 -1.61
CA ARG A 207 7.09 8.30 -1.94
C ARG A 207 6.66 9.35 -0.92
N PHE A 208 5.44 9.27 -0.45
CA PHE A 208 4.96 10.12 0.63
C PHE A 208 5.77 9.93 1.92
N THR A 209 6.02 8.69 2.32
CA THR A 209 6.81 8.35 3.51
C THR A 209 8.25 8.87 3.40
N ASP A 210 8.87 8.75 2.22
CA ASP A 210 10.22 9.28 1.95
C ASP A 210 10.29 10.81 2.12
N ILE A 211 9.28 11.54 1.61
CA ILE A 211 9.22 13.00 1.73
C ILE A 211 9.00 13.41 3.19
N GLN A 212 8.08 12.76 3.89
CA GLN A 212 7.80 13.02 5.29
C GLN A 212 9.07 12.83 6.14
N THR A 213 9.76 11.69 5.97
CA THR A 213 11.00 11.40 6.69
C THR A 213 12.07 12.45 6.40
N PHE A 214 12.18 12.87 5.14
CA PHE A 214 13.13 13.93 4.74
C PHE A 214 12.80 15.26 5.42
N VAL A 215 11.53 15.66 5.44
CA VAL A 215 11.10 16.92 6.08
C VAL A 215 11.37 16.88 7.57
N PHE A 216 11.06 15.76 8.24
CA PHE A 216 11.33 15.58 9.68
C PHE A 216 12.81 15.67 9.98
N ALA A 217 13.65 14.99 9.22
CA ALA A 217 15.10 15.07 9.38
C ALA A 217 15.61 16.51 9.22
N LYS A 218 15.06 17.27 8.27
CA LYS A 218 15.42 18.68 8.07
C LYS A 218 14.91 19.58 9.20
N ILE A 219 13.73 19.35 9.72
CA ILE A 219 13.21 20.07 10.88
C ILE A 219 14.12 19.84 12.09
N GLU A 220 14.47 18.59 12.39
CA GLU A 220 15.34 18.25 13.51
C GLU A 220 16.75 18.83 13.34
N GLU A 221 17.32 18.75 12.13
CA GLU A 221 18.61 19.39 11.82
C GLU A 221 18.60 20.89 12.14
N ILE A 222 17.53 21.57 11.78
CA ILE A 222 17.38 23.01 12.03
C ILE A 222 17.15 23.29 13.51
N VAL A 223 16.34 22.49 14.18
CA VAL A 223 16.09 22.63 15.62
C VAL A 223 17.40 22.51 16.39
N VAL A 224 18.18 21.45 16.14
CA VAL A 224 19.44 21.20 16.84
C VAL A 224 20.51 22.23 16.52
N ASN A 225 20.66 22.61 15.25
CA ASN A 225 21.78 23.44 14.81
C ASN A 225 21.52 24.95 14.91
N LYS A 226 20.24 25.38 14.92
CA LYS A 226 19.89 26.80 14.87
C LYS A 226 19.00 27.27 16.02
N ILE A 227 17.96 26.51 16.35
CA ILE A 227 16.99 26.96 17.34
C ILE A 227 17.53 26.78 18.75
N ILE A 228 18.10 25.62 19.08
CA ILE A 228 18.60 25.37 20.42
C ILE A 228 19.77 26.24 20.79
N PRO A 229 20.82 26.36 19.97
CA PRO A 229 21.94 27.22 20.32
C PRO A 229 21.53 28.68 20.52
N HIS A 230 20.42 29.09 19.89
CA HIS A 230 19.90 30.45 20.07
C HIS A 230 19.35 30.71 21.49
N PHE A 231 18.78 29.67 22.12
CA PHE A 231 18.24 29.76 23.47
C PHE A 231 19.21 29.24 24.55
N ALA A 232 20.11 28.33 24.20
CA ALA A 232 21.05 27.73 25.13
C ALA A 232 22.38 28.49 25.15
N PHE A 233 22.42 29.61 25.87
CA PHE A 233 23.67 30.34 26.11
C PHE A 233 24.58 29.67 27.18
N ASP A 234 24.15 28.54 27.75
CA ASP A 234 24.93 27.82 28.76
C ASP A 234 25.61 26.61 28.12
N SER A 235 26.93 26.70 27.92
CA SER A 235 27.72 25.69 27.18
C SER A 235 27.77 24.30 27.86
N GLU A 236 27.46 24.19 29.12
CA GLU A 236 27.36 22.90 29.83
C GLU A 236 26.08 22.14 29.50
N THR A 237 24.96 22.83 29.42
CA THR A 237 23.66 22.22 29.06
C THR A 237 23.66 21.71 27.61
N VAL A 238 24.23 22.48 26.70
CA VAL A 238 24.34 22.08 25.28
C VAL A 238 25.19 20.83 25.09
N ASN A 239 26.30 20.72 25.82
CA ASN A 239 27.16 19.55 25.76
C ASN A 239 26.50 18.28 26.33
N HIS A 240 25.70 18.43 27.38
CA HIS A 240 24.97 17.29 27.98
C HIS A 240 23.83 16.81 27.05
N GLU A 241 23.02 17.74 26.54
CA GLU A 241 21.91 17.43 25.63
C GLU A 241 22.39 16.88 24.28
N THR A 242 23.50 17.42 23.73
CA THR A 242 24.09 16.87 22.50
C THR A 242 24.58 15.44 22.69
N LYS A 243 25.14 15.11 23.86
CA LYS A 243 25.53 13.73 24.20
C LYS A 243 24.32 12.80 24.33
N GLU A 244 23.24 13.27 24.92
CA GLU A 244 21.99 12.48 25.00
C GLU A 244 21.38 12.25 23.64
N LEU A 245 21.33 13.27 22.77
CA LEU A 245 20.85 13.17 21.40
C LEU A 245 21.67 12.17 20.56
N ILE A 246 23.00 12.23 20.66
CA ILE A 246 23.88 11.26 20.00
C ILE A 246 23.61 9.83 20.50
N ARG A 247 23.34 9.66 21.79
CA ARG A 247 22.95 8.35 22.34
C ARG A 247 21.61 7.88 21.81
N GLU A 248 20.65 8.78 21.70
CA GLU A 248 19.30 8.47 21.24
C GLU A 248 19.26 8.18 19.74
N ILE A 249 20.00 8.95 18.93
CA ILE A 249 20.21 8.65 17.49
C ILE A 249 20.86 7.27 17.32
N ASN A 250 21.87 6.96 18.11
CA ASN A 250 22.50 5.65 18.08
C ASN A 250 21.55 4.53 18.51
N LYS A 251 20.64 4.79 19.46
CA LYS A 251 19.60 3.85 19.86
C LYS A 251 18.59 3.63 18.74
N ILE A 252 18.07 4.71 18.14
CA ILE A 252 17.15 4.63 16.97
C ILE A 252 17.84 3.94 15.79
N LEU A 253 19.11 4.21 15.57
CA LEU A 253 19.87 3.53 14.52
C LEU A 253 20.03 2.02 14.81
N SER A 254 20.23 1.65 16.09
CA SER A 254 20.27 0.25 16.48
C SER A 254 18.91 -0.43 16.35
N GLU A 255 17.83 0.23 16.75
CA GLU A 255 16.45 -0.25 16.60
C GLU A 255 16.04 -0.33 15.11
N ALA A 256 16.45 0.65 14.29
CA ALA A 256 16.22 0.62 12.84
C ALA A 256 17.01 -0.53 12.16
N LYS A 257 18.24 -0.79 12.65
CA LYS A 257 19.04 -1.92 12.17
C LYS A 257 18.42 -3.25 12.58
N GLU A 258 17.94 -3.36 13.80
CA GLU A 258 17.22 -4.55 14.31
C GLU A 258 15.91 -4.78 13.53
N ASN A 259 15.11 -3.71 13.31
CA ASN A 259 13.92 -3.79 12.47
C ASN A 259 14.23 -4.17 11.01
N SER A 260 15.34 -3.67 10.45
CA SER A 260 15.81 -4.07 9.10
C SER A 260 16.17 -5.55 9.06
N GLU A 261 16.79 -6.08 10.11
CA GLU A 261 17.10 -7.51 10.21
C GLU A 261 15.82 -8.35 10.40
N HIS A 262 14.85 -7.86 11.19
CA HIS A 262 13.54 -8.51 11.29
C HIS A 262 12.80 -8.54 9.96
N VAL A 263 12.82 -7.44 9.20
CA VAL A 263 12.25 -7.39 7.85
C VAL A 263 12.94 -8.40 6.93
N ARG A 264 14.28 -8.50 7.01
CA ARG A 264 15.05 -9.48 6.25
C ARG A 264 14.65 -10.91 6.60
N VAL A 265 14.53 -11.22 7.90
CA VAL A 265 14.06 -12.54 8.37
C VAL A 265 12.64 -12.83 7.88
N ILE A 266 11.76 -11.82 7.86
CA ILE A 266 10.39 -11.97 7.32
C ILE A 266 10.43 -12.24 5.82
N VAL A 267 11.26 -11.51 5.08
CA VAL A 267 11.44 -11.70 3.62
C VAL A 267 12.00 -13.10 3.33
N ASP A 268 12.98 -13.56 4.11
CA ASP A 268 13.54 -14.91 3.98
C ASP A 268 12.48 -15.98 4.26
N ARG A 269 11.66 -15.81 5.32
CA ARG A 269 10.52 -16.71 5.61
C ARG A 269 9.47 -16.68 4.50
N LEU A 270 9.14 -15.48 3.98
CA LEU A 270 8.20 -15.36 2.85
C LEU A 270 8.73 -16.06 1.60
N ASN A 271 10.03 -16.00 1.37
CA ASN A 271 10.68 -16.69 0.27
C ASN A 271 10.64 -18.22 0.45
N ASP A 272 10.84 -18.69 1.69
CA ASP A 272 10.73 -20.11 2.03
C ASP A 272 9.27 -20.61 1.92
N TYR A 273 8.29 -19.86 2.42
CA TYR A 273 6.88 -20.15 2.21
C TYR A 273 6.47 -20.12 0.74
N GLY A 274 7.05 -19.17 -0.02
CA GLY A 274 6.86 -19.11 -1.48
C GLY A 274 7.36 -20.37 -2.19
N LYS A 275 8.51 -20.88 -1.81
CA LYS A 275 9.05 -22.15 -2.33
C LYS A 275 8.18 -23.33 -1.93
N GLU A 276 7.81 -23.44 -0.65
CA GLU A 276 6.94 -24.48 -0.15
C GLU A 276 5.58 -24.46 -0.86
N TYR A 277 5.02 -23.28 -1.11
CA TYR A 277 3.79 -23.12 -1.87
C TYR A 277 3.93 -23.60 -3.31
N ILE A 278 5.05 -23.26 -3.98
CA ILE A 278 5.35 -23.71 -5.34
C ILE A 278 5.50 -25.26 -5.36
N ASP A 279 6.20 -25.81 -4.39
CA ASP A 279 6.38 -27.27 -4.29
C ASP A 279 5.06 -28.00 -4.05
N ASN A 280 4.21 -27.45 -3.16
CA ASN A 280 2.86 -27.98 -2.93
C ASN A 280 1.97 -27.85 -4.17
N MET A 281 2.08 -26.73 -4.92
CA MET A 281 1.36 -26.54 -6.18
C MET A 281 1.82 -27.56 -7.24
N ASN A 282 3.12 -27.80 -7.35
CA ASN A 282 3.66 -28.80 -8.26
C ASN A 282 3.21 -30.20 -7.89
N LEU A 283 3.15 -30.52 -6.59
CA LEU A 283 2.58 -31.78 -6.07
C LEU A 283 1.07 -31.92 -6.40
N PHE A 284 0.33 -30.82 -6.27
CA PHE A 284 -1.09 -30.80 -6.61
C PHE A 284 -1.30 -31.03 -8.10
N ILE A 285 -0.53 -30.34 -8.97
CA ILE A 285 -0.57 -30.53 -10.43
C ILE A 285 -0.25 -31.97 -10.79
N LYS A 286 0.82 -32.53 -10.22
CA LYS A 286 1.21 -33.92 -10.44
C LYS A 286 0.13 -34.93 -10.00
N ASN A 287 -0.55 -34.64 -8.89
CA ASN A 287 -1.67 -35.47 -8.43
C ASN A 287 -2.89 -35.34 -9.37
N GLN A 288 -3.13 -34.16 -9.93
CA GLN A 288 -4.20 -33.94 -10.90
C GLN A 288 -3.92 -34.69 -12.20
N ASP A 289 -2.69 -34.64 -12.69
CA ASP A 289 -2.25 -35.42 -13.87
C ASP A 289 -2.42 -36.93 -13.65
N MET A 290 -2.03 -37.44 -12.48
CA MET A 290 -2.24 -38.86 -12.13
C MET A 290 -3.73 -39.22 -12.03
N GLN A 291 -4.59 -38.32 -11.55
CA GLN A 291 -6.03 -38.50 -11.52
C GLN A 291 -6.63 -38.56 -12.94
N GLN A 292 -6.12 -37.69 -13.81
CA GLN A 292 -6.55 -37.65 -15.22
C GLN A 292 -6.16 -38.96 -15.95
N GLU A 293 -4.91 -39.42 -15.77
CA GLU A 293 -4.44 -40.70 -16.33
C GLU A 293 -5.25 -41.89 -15.83
N ARG A 294 -5.59 -41.89 -14.51
CA ARG A 294 -6.51 -42.91 -13.96
C ARG A 294 -7.91 -42.85 -14.60
N THR A 295 -8.43 -41.65 -14.80
CA THR A 295 -9.76 -41.46 -15.42
C THR A 295 -9.74 -41.91 -16.87
N GLU A 296 -8.69 -41.58 -17.63
CA GLU A 296 -8.51 -42.11 -19.00
C GLU A 296 -8.41 -43.62 -19.03
N THR A 297 -7.68 -44.22 -18.09
CA THR A 297 -7.58 -45.68 -17.96
C THR A 297 -8.92 -46.33 -17.67
N VAL A 298 -9.75 -45.68 -16.83
CA VAL A 298 -11.11 -46.17 -16.54
C VAL A 298 -12.00 -46.02 -17.77
N ILE A 299 -11.95 -44.93 -18.48
CA ILE A 299 -12.71 -44.70 -19.72
C ILE A 299 -12.36 -45.79 -20.76
N ASN A 300 -11.07 -46.01 -21.00
CA ASN A 300 -10.59 -47.03 -21.95
C ASN A 300 -11.05 -48.44 -21.58
N ARG A 301 -11.08 -48.77 -20.27
CA ARG A 301 -11.62 -50.05 -19.79
C ARG A 301 -13.13 -50.16 -19.99
N LEU A 302 -13.89 -49.06 -19.75
CA LEU A 302 -15.32 -49.01 -20.01
C LEU A 302 -15.66 -49.16 -21.49
N GLU A 303 -14.90 -48.53 -22.37
CA GLU A 303 -15.02 -48.68 -23.82
C GLU A 303 -14.73 -50.13 -24.27
N HIS A 304 -13.69 -50.73 -23.69
CA HIS A 304 -13.39 -52.12 -23.97
C HIS A 304 -14.52 -53.06 -23.49
N ILE A 305 -15.05 -52.85 -22.29
CA ILE A 305 -16.20 -53.62 -21.77
C ILE A 305 -17.42 -53.40 -22.67
N HIS A 306 -17.67 -52.16 -23.08
CA HIS A 306 -18.76 -51.83 -24.01
C HIS A 306 -18.62 -52.54 -25.35
N SER A 307 -17.42 -52.58 -25.94
CA SER A 307 -17.14 -53.30 -27.19
C SER A 307 -17.35 -54.79 -27.05
N VAL A 308 -16.87 -55.39 -25.96
CA VAL A 308 -17.06 -56.84 -25.69
C VAL A 308 -18.53 -57.17 -25.46
N LEU A 309 -19.32 -56.32 -24.78
CA LEU A 309 -20.76 -56.51 -24.64
C LEU A 309 -21.49 -56.44 -25.99
N MET A 310 -21.12 -55.47 -26.84
CA MET A 310 -21.71 -55.31 -28.15
C MET A 310 -21.36 -56.48 -29.12
N GLU A 311 -20.15 -57.04 -29.00
CA GLU A 311 -19.73 -58.25 -29.71
C GLU A 311 -20.49 -59.49 -29.20
N GLY A 312 -20.66 -59.61 -27.87
CA GLY A 312 -21.45 -60.71 -27.28
C GLY A 312 -22.93 -60.70 -27.71
N PHE A 313 -23.52 -59.49 -27.85
CA PHE A 313 -24.89 -59.37 -28.39
C PHE A 313 -25.00 -59.66 -29.89
N ARG A 314 -23.93 -59.56 -30.68
CA ARG A 314 -23.89 -59.91 -32.12
C ARG A 314 -23.73 -61.39 -32.37
N LEU A 315 -23.16 -62.16 -31.44
CA LEU A 315 -22.97 -63.59 -31.53
C LEU A 315 -24.20 -64.39 -31.00
N GLY A 316 -25.21 -63.70 -30.46
CA GLY A 316 -26.45 -64.28 -29.96
C GLY A 316 -27.66 -64.12 -30.87
N GLN A 317 -27.48 -63.69 -32.13
CA GLN A 317 -28.43 -63.73 -33.25
C GLN A 317 -27.87 -64.71 -34.30
#